data_68c64ec736e55f14b38255f536a60fd6
#
_entry.id   68c64ec736e55f14b38255f536a60fd6
#
_cell.length_a   1.000
_cell.length_b   1.000
_cell.length_c   1.000
_cell.angle_alpha   90.00
_cell.angle_beta   90.00
_cell.angle_gamma   90.00
#
_symmetry.space_group_name_H-M   'P 1'
#
loop_
_entity.id
_entity.type
_entity.pdbx_description
1 polymer ?
#
loop_
_entity_poly.entity_id
_entity_poly.type
_entity_poly.pdbx_seq_one_letter_code
_entity_poly.pdbx_strand_id
1 'polypeptide(L)'
;MKNLLILISVLVIAVPTFGQSERPESIVIPVSGVGDVTDTRKTILQNSLEENLKEHFKLVPQEVFKKAQEKAFEELEYDECNEDQCIMLIQEMLQVENVFHLQIIVEGKDSQLSLSYRNLYEKMKVTDVCLGCGTFELNGKVGGLVDKLLEGSGEVLELSNIVNKGDSTGVLFRIKIDNEWKWSEVGNYKENPKYEGEIKNSLPSGKGVLSHLDKIVYDGEWVKGEMQGMGINYYGNGGKYFGEIKNGILHGIGTFYYSDNTKITGNFIDVDPGTLFLSSPDFI
;
A
#
# COMPACT_ATOMS: atom_id res chain seq x y z
N MET A 1 49.81 -25.09 54.85
CA MET A 1 48.36 -24.92 54.65
C MET A 1 48.18 -23.77 53.67
N LYS A 2 47.88 -24.08 52.40
CA LYS A 2 47.71 -23.10 51.32
C LYS A 2 46.19 -22.92 51.12
N ASN A 3 45.66 -21.74 51.43
CA ASN A 3 44.30 -21.38 51.16
C ASN A 3 44.11 -21.11 49.66
N LEU A 4 43.34 -21.95 49.00
CA LEU A 4 42.91 -21.78 47.60
C LEU A 4 41.64 -20.91 47.57
N LEU A 5 41.79 -19.64 47.20
CA LEU A 5 40.65 -18.74 46.93
C LEU A 5 40.06 -19.11 45.56
N ILE A 6 38.87 -19.70 45.58
CA ILE A 6 38.09 -19.93 44.36
C ILE A 6 37.34 -18.63 44.02
N LEU A 7 37.81 -17.95 42.97
CA LEU A 7 37.10 -16.83 42.36
C LEU A 7 35.92 -17.38 41.53
N ILE A 8 34.73 -17.25 42.04
CA ILE A 8 33.51 -17.53 41.28
C ILE A 8 33.24 -16.31 40.39
N SER A 9 33.59 -16.39 39.10
CA SER A 9 33.20 -15.40 38.12
C SER A 9 31.73 -15.63 37.79
N VAL A 10 30.86 -14.74 38.30
CA VAL A 10 29.44 -14.68 37.90
C VAL A 10 29.39 -14.15 36.47
N LEU A 11 29.18 -15.07 35.52
CA LEU A 11 28.89 -14.74 34.12
C LEU A 11 27.48 -14.16 34.08
N VAL A 12 27.35 -12.83 34.05
CA VAL A 12 26.09 -12.16 33.79
C VAL A 12 25.79 -12.40 32.32
N ILE A 13 24.96 -13.39 32.06
CA ILE A 13 24.35 -13.58 30.73
C ILE A 13 23.36 -12.44 30.57
N ALA A 14 23.73 -11.43 29.77
CA ALA A 14 22.78 -10.43 29.32
C ALA A 14 21.74 -11.16 28.45
N VAL A 15 20.58 -11.42 29.02
CA VAL A 15 19.40 -11.85 28.25
C VAL A 15 19.08 -10.69 27.33
N PRO A 16 19.07 -10.88 25.99
CA PRO A 16 18.57 -9.84 25.11
C PRO A 16 17.14 -9.58 25.53
N THR A 17 16.86 -8.38 26.05
CA THR A 17 15.50 -7.89 26.19
C THR A 17 14.95 -7.91 24.77
N PHE A 18 14.01 -8.84 24.48
CA PHE A 18 13.16 -8.76 23.31
C PHE A 18 12.54 -7.36 23.32
N GLY A 19 13.00 -6.49 22.42
CA GLY A 19 12.49 -5.17 22.28
C GLY A 19 10.97 -5.25 22.12
N GLN A 20 10.25 -4.40 22.85
CA GLN A 20 8.87 -4.09 22.53
C GLN A 20 8.88 -3.75 21.04
N SER A 21 8.08 -4.45 20.23
CA SER A 21 7.96 -4.12 18.83
C SER A 21 7.50 -2.67 18.76
N GLU A 22 8.33 -1.80 18.21
CA GLU A 22 7.97 -0.41 18.03
C GLU A 22 6.70 -0.39 17.17
N ARG A 23 5.72 0.41 17.59
CA ARG A 23 4.48 0.57 16.84
C ARG A 23 4.85 1.04 15.42
N PRO A 24 4.25 0.46 14.37
CA PRO A 24 4.55 0.84 13.00
C PRO A 24 4.22 2.31 12.75
N GLU A 25 5.09 3.02 12.06
CA GLU A 25 4.84 4.40 11.68
C GLU A 25 3.73 4.50 10.63
N SER A 26 2.90 5.54 10.74
CA SER A 26 1.72 5.69 9.91
C SER A 26 1.41 7.15 9.61
N ILE A 27 0.93 7.40 8.40
CA ILE A 27 0.39 8.68 7.96
C ILE A 27 -1.13 8.66 8.15
N VAL A 28 -1.67 9.75 8.68
CA VAL A 28 -3.11 10.02 8.65
C VAL A 28 -3.34 11.21 7.71
N ILE A 29 -3.98 10.94 6.58
CA ILE A 29 -4.37 11.98 5.62
C ILE A 29 -5.46 12.84 6.27
N PRO A 30 -5.44 14.18 6.08
CA PRO A 30 -6.51 15.05 6.57
C PRO A 30 -7.90 14.59 6.12
N VAL A 31 -8.86 14.61 7.04
CA VAL A 31 -10.24 14.18 6.76
C VAL A 31 -10.82 14.94 5.59
N SER A 32 -11.24 14.21 4.56
CA SER A 32 -11.92 14.77 3.40
C SER A 32 -13.44 14.76 3.59
N GLY A 33 -14.13 15.71 2.93
CA GLY A 33 -15.58 15.82 3.02
C GLY A 33 -16.23 16.05 1.67
N VAL A 34 -17.38 15.41 1.45
CA VAL A 34 -18.25 15.61 0.29
C VAL A 34 -19.61 16.08 0.78
N GLY A 35 -20.18 17.09 0.15
CA GLY A 35 -21.43 17.73 0.59
C GLY A 35 -21.19 18.85 1.61
N ASP A 36 -22.18 19.16 2.45
CA ASP A 36 -22.09 20.24 3.43
C ASP A 36 -21.34 19.80 4.70
N VAL A 37 -20.01 19.81 4.63
CA VAL A 37 -19.11 19.42 5.73
C VAL A 37 -18.28 20.58 6.19
N THR A 38 -18.53 21.05 7.42
CA THR A 38 -17.77 22.15 8.03
C THR A 38 -16.34 21.72 8.41
N ASP A 39 -15.39 22.65 8.38
CA ASP A 39 -14.00 22.38 8.81
C ASP A 39 -13.93 22.00 10.29
N THR A 40 -14.80 22.55 11.13
CA THR A 40 -14.93 22.12 12.54
C THR A 40 -15.28 20.64 12.65
N ARG A 41 -16.21 20.14 11.82
CA ARG A 41 -16.58 18.72 11.79
C ARG A 41 -15.41 17.85 11.36
N LYS A 42 -14.70 18.24 10.31
CA LYS A 42 -13.49 17.53 9.85
C LYS A 42 -12.43 17.49 10.95
N THR A 43 -12.17 18.61 11.63
CA THR A 43 -11.20 18.66 12.72
C THR A 43 -11.56 17.75 13.88
N ILE A 44 -12.83 17.69 14.29
CA ILE A 44 -13.29 16.80 15.37
C ILE A 44 -13.08 15.33 14.97
N LEU A 45 -13.45 14.96 13.74
CA LEU A 45 -13.28 13.60 13.24
C LEU A 45 -11.79 13.22 13.06
N GLN A 46 -10.95 14.17 12.62
CA GLN A 46 -9.50 14.00 12.53
C GLN A 46 -8.88 13.67 13.89
N ASN A 47 -9.20 14.47 14.90
CA ASN A 47 -8.69 14.27 16.25
C ASN A 47 -9.12 12.90 16.81
N SER A 48 -10.37 12.53 16.59
CA SER A 48 -10.88 11.22 17.02
C SER A 48 -10.16 10.06 16.32
N LEU A 49 -9.94 10.17 15.02
CA LEU A 49 -9.21 9.17 14.25
C LEU A 49 -7.77 9.01 14.77
N GLU A 50 -7.06 10.11 14.92
CA GLU A 50 -5.69 10.09 15.43
C GLU A 50 -5.61 9.54 16.86
N GLU A 51 -6.57 9.86 17.72
CA GLU A 51 -6.61 9.37 19.10
C GLU A 51 -6.78 7.84 19.14
N ASN A 52 -7.70 7.29 18.34
CA ASN A 52 -7.90 5.84 18.28
C ASN A 52 -6.71 5.12 17.62
N LEU A 53 -6.08 5.70 16.61
CA LEU A 53 -4.93 5.08 15.94
C LEU A 53 -3.64 5.12 16.78
N LYS A 54 -3.45 6.10 17.66
CA LYS A 54 -2.26 6.24 18.53
C LYS A 54 -2.01 5.04 19.43
N GLU A 55 -3.03 4.26 19.75
CA GLU A 55 -2.87 3.05 20.56
C GLU A 55 -2.11 1.95 19.78
N HIS A 56 -2.24 1.93 18.46
CA HIS A 56 -1.74 0.87 17.60
C HIS A 56 -0.55 1.32 16.72
N PHE A 57 -0.47 2.60 16.40
CA PHE A 57 0.49 3.17 15.45
C PHE A 57 1.25 4.37 16.03
N LYS A 58 2.46 4.59 15.52
CA LYS A 58 3.21 5.83 15.72
C LYS A 58 2.86 6.79 14.58
N LEU A 59 2.03 7.78 14.87
CA LEU A 59 1.54 8.70 13.85
C LEU A 59 2.58 9.76 13.49
N VAL A 60 2.75 10.00 12.20
CA VAL A 60 3.50 11.14 11.67
C VAL A 60 2.73 12.42 12.00
N PRO A 61 3.38 13.44 12.60
CA PRO A 61 2.73 14.71 12.88
C PRO A 61 2.19 15.38 11.61
N GLN A 62 1.00 15.98 11.69
CA GLN A 62 0.34 16.62 10.55
C GLN A 62 1.20 17.72 9.88
N GLU A 63 2.03 18.42 10.66
CA GLU A 63 2.95 19.43 10.11
C GLU A 63 4.06 18.79 9.24
N VAL A 64 4.52 17.59 9.62
CA VAL A 64 5.53 16.85 8.87
C VAL A 64 4.91 16.30 7.58
N PHE A 65 3.69 15.75 7.67
CA PHE A 65 2.92 15.32 6.50
C PHE A 65 2.70 16.46 5.51
N LYS A 66 2.26 17.63 6.00
CA LYS A 66 1.99 18.81 5.17
C LYS A 66 3.25 19.30 4.43
N LYS A 67 4.40 19.34 5.09
CA LYS A 67 5.67 19.70 4.45
C LYS A 67 6.08 18.69 3.37
N ALA A 68 5.89 17.40 3.62
CA ALA A 68 6.15 16.37 2.63
C ALA A 68 5.19 16.49 1.43
N GLN A 69 3.92 16.81 1.70
CA GLN A 69 2.93 17.05 0.66
C GLN A 69 3.28 18.26 -0.21
N GLU A 70 3.65 19.39 0.39
CA GLU A 70 4.11 20.58 -0.33
C GLU A 70 5.30 20.26 -1.23
N LYS A 71 6.28 19.50 -0.70
CA LYS A 71 7.45 19.08 -1.46
C LYS A 71 7.09 18.09 -2.59
N ALA A 72 6.18 17.16 -2.34
CA ALA A 72 5.70 16.24 -3.37
C ALA A 72 5.03 16.98 -4.53
N PHE A 73 4.26 18.02 -4.25
CA PHE A 73 3.66 18.87 -5.28
C PHE A 73 4.67 19.72 -6.05
N GLU A 74 5.81 20.09 -5.45
CA GLU A 74 6.90 20.79 -6.13
C GLU A 74 7.69 19.86 -7.05
N GLU A 75 7.84 18.58 -6.68
CA GLU A 75 8.60 17.58 -7.45
C GLU A 75 7.78 16.99 -8.62
N LEU A 76 6.45 16.93 -8.47
CA LEU A 76 5.53 16.51 -9.52
C LEU A 76 4.95 17.75 -10.18
N GLU A 77 5.14 17.92 -11.49
CA GLU A 77 4.46 18.99 -12.22
C GLU A 77 2.95 18.86 -11.98
N TYR A 78 2.32 19.95 -11.53
CA TYR A 78 0.99 20.04 -10.92
C TYR A 78 -0.17 19.38 -11.72
N ASP A 79 0.02 19.16 -13.02
CA ASP A 79 -0.98 18.56 -13.92
C ASP A 79 -0.92 17.01 -13.99
N GLU A 80 0.05 16.36 -13.38
CA GLU A 80 0.29 14.91 -13.51
C GLU A 80 0.10 14.11 -12.23
N CYS A 81 -0.07 14.78 -11.07
CA CYS A 81 -0.18 14.08 -9.79
C CYS A 81 -1.61 13.61 -9.51
N ASN A 82 -1.91 12.36 -9.76
CA ASN A 82 -3.11 11.77 -9.19
C ASN A 82 -2.94 11.52 -7.67
N GLU A 83 -4.04 11.39 -6.94
CA GLU A 83 -4.03 11.25 -5.48
C GLU A 83 -3.14 10.08 -5.00
N ASP A 84 -3.14 8.97 -5.70
CA ASP A 84 -2.35 7.78 -5.35
C ASP A 84 -0.85 8.02 -5.53
N GLN A 85 -0.41 8.67 -6.61
CA GLN A 85 1.00 9.01 -6.85
C GLN A 85 1.55 9.98 -5.81
N CYS A 86 0.80 11.03 -5.49
CA CYS A 86 1.20 11.99 -4.46
C CYS A 86 1.37 11.35 -3.09
N ILE A 87 0.44 10.50 -2.69
CA ILE A 87 0.53 9.80 -1.39
C ILE A 87 1.70 8.84 -1.36
N MET A 88 1.99 8.16 -2.45
CA MET A 88 3.16 7.28 -2.54
C MET A 88 4.47 8.04 -2.36
N LEU A 89 4.63 9.17 -3.05
CA LEU A 89 5.81 10.01 -2.91
C LEU A 89 5.97 10.52 -1.47
N ILE A 90 4.86 10.90 -0.82
CA ILE A 90 4.86 11.30 0.60
C ILE A 90 5.25 10.12 1.51
N GLN A 91 4.71 8.91 1.28
CA GLN A 91 5.10 7.71 2.03
C GLN A 91 6.60 7.45 1.93
N GLU A 92 7.15 7.61 0.73
CA GLU A 92 8.56 7.47 0.46
C GLU A 92 9.40 8.54 1.18
N MET A 93 9.06 9.81 1.04
CA MET A 93 9.76 10.92 1.70
C MET A 93 9.78 10.74 3.22
N LEU A 94 8.71 10.24 3.80
CA LEU A 94 8.55 10.04 5.23
C LEU A 94 8.99 8.66 5.72
N GLN A 95 9.35 7.74 4.80
CA GLN A 95 9.74 6.36 5.10
C GLN A 95 8.65 5.56 5.84
N VAL A 96 7.37 5.78 5.50
CA VAL A 96 6.20 5.24 6.19
C VAL A 96 5.40 4.36 5.25
N GLU A 97 5.07 3.14 5.69
CA GLU A 97 4.33 2.18 4.86
C GLU A 97 2.81 2.33 4.99
N ASN A 98 2.32 2.73 6.17
CA ASN A 98 0.90 2.70 6.50
C ASN A 98 0.24 4.06 6.31
N VAL A 99 -0.91 4.08 5.65
CA VAL A 99 -1.69 5.30 5.39
C VAL A 99 -3.16 5.08 5.76
N PHE A 100 -3.71 6.00 6.53
CA PHE A 100 -5.11 6.06 6.89
C PHE A 100 -5.77 7.31 6.31
N HIS A 101 -6.97 7.17 5.79
CA HIS A 101 -7.77 8.28 5.29
C HIS A 101 -9.25 8.10 5.67
N LEU A 102 -9.79 9.07 6.38
CA LEU A 102 -11.22 9.13 6.71
C LEU A 102 -11.91 10.14 5.80
N GLN A 103 -12.95 9.68 5.13
CA GLN A 103 -13.85 10.52 4.32
C GLN A 103 -15.22 10.57 4.98
N ILE A 104 -15.82 11.76 4.99
CA ILE A 104 -17.22 11.95 5.34
C ILE A 104 -18.01 12.43 4.12
N ILE A 105 -19.13 11.79 3.85
CA ILE A 105 -20.11 12.20 2.83
C ILE A 105 -21.39 12.59 3.54
N VAL A 106 -21.90 13.77 3.24
CA VAL A 106 -23.13 14.31 3.81
C VAL A 106 -24.15 14.58 2.70
N GLU A 107 -25.33 13.98 2.83
CA GLU A 107 -26.47 14.22 1.98
C GLU A 107 -27.70 14.56 2.85
N GLY A 108 -28.11 15.82 2.84
CA GLY A 108 -29.17 16.33 3.69
C GLY A 108 -28.84 16.19 5.19
N LYS A 109 -29.54 15.31 5.90
CA LYS A 109 -29.28 15.01 7.32
C LYS A 109 -28.48 13.74 7.54
N ASP A 110 -28.26 12.98 6.50
CA ASP A 110 -27.61 11.68 6.56
C ASP A 110 -26.13 11.82 6.28
N SER A 111 -25.34 10.95 6.89
CA SER A 111 -23.89 10.97 6.76
C SER A 111 -23.34 9.56 6.61
N GLN A 112 -22.32 9.42 5.80
CA GLN A 112 -21.52 8.20 5.69
C GLN A 112 -20.08 8.50 6.06
N LEU A 113 -19.50 7.69 6.93
CA LEU A 113 -18.07 7.68 7.21
C LEU A 113 -17.42 6.51 6.48
N SER A 114 -16.30 6.76 5.84
CA SER A 114 -15.50 5.76 5.16
C SER A 114 -14.05 5.88 5.60
N LEU A 115 -13.56 4.89 6.36
CA LEU A 115 -12.16 4.81 6.74
C LEU A 115 -11.46 3.85 5.80
N SER A 116 -10.45 4.34 5.09
CA SER A 116 -9.55 3.53 4.27
C SER A 116 -8.19 3.42 4.92
N TYR A 117 -7.60 2.25 4.78
CA TYR A 117 -6.23 1.93 5.14
C TYR A 117 -5.54 1.35 3.92
N ARG A 118 -4.29 1.71 3.73
CA ARG A 118 -3.43 1.05 2.75
C ARG A 118 -2.00 0.96 3.25
N ASN A 119 -1.36 -0.10 2.85
CA ASN A 119 0.08 -0.26 2.90
C ASN A 119 0.59 -0.78 1.56
N LEU A 120 1.82 -1.28 1.51
CA LEU A 120 2.41 -1.84 0.29
C LEU A 120 1.74 -3.15 -0.19
N TYR A 121 0.92 -3.80 0.63
CA TYR A 121 0.42 -5.16 0.39
C TYR A 121 -1.10 -5.22 0.29
N GLU A 122 -1.79 -4.28 0.92
CA GLU A 122 -3.25 -4.34 1.04
C GLU A 122 -3.88 -2.95 1.08
N LYS A 123 -5.10 -2.90 0.60
CA LYS A 123 -5.99 -1.74 0.72
C LYS A 123 -7.30 -2.21 1.30
N MET A 124 -7.68 -1.66 2.44
CA MET A 124 -8.94 -1.98 3.12
C MET A 124 -9.81 -0.74 3.26
N LYS A 125 -11.11 -0.93 3.28
CA LYS A 125 -12.08 0.13 3.52
C LYS A 125 -13.20 -0.39 4.41
N VAL A 126 -13.54 0.39 5.41
CA VAL A 126 -14.72 0.18 6.25
C VAL A 126 -15.63 1.39 6.16
N THR A 127 -16.93 1.15 6.14
CA THR A 127 -17.93 2.20 6.06
C THR A 127 -18.96 2.07 7.18
N ASP A 128 -19.50 3.20 7.60
CA ASP A 128 -20.64 3.27 8.50
C ASP A 128 -21.58 4.39 8.05
N VAL A 129 -22.87 4.11 8.01
CA VAL A 129 -23.90 5.07 7.64
C VAL A 129 -24.64 5.52 8.90
N CYS A 130 -24.91 6.80 8.98
CA CYS A 130 -25.61 7.41 10.11
C CYS A 130 -26.72 8.32 9.64
N LEU A 131 -27.96 7.95 9.94
CA LEU A 131 -29.14 8.70 9.52
C LEU A 131 -29.45 9.78 10.55
N GLY A 132 -29.44 11.04 10.12
CA GLY A 132 -29.77 12.21 10.96
C GLY A 132 -28.74 12.53 12.05
N CYS A 133 -27.50 12.07 11.95
CA CYS A 133 -26.50 12.20 13.01
C CYS A 133 -25.85 13.57 13.06
N GLY A 134 -25.70 14.08 14.27
CA GLY A 134 -24.83 15.21 14.58
C GLY A 134 -23.35 14.83 14.63
N THR A 135 -22.49 15.86 14.75
CA THR A 135 -21.03 15.66 14.77
C THR A 135 -20.55 14.76 15.93
N PHE A 136 -21.15 14.84 17.10
CA PHE A 136 -20.75 14.03 18.26
C PHE A 136 -21.08 12.55 18.09
N GLU A 137 -22.21 12.24 17.47
CA GLU A 137 -22.60 10.86 17.16
C GLU A 137 -21.68 10.24 16.11
N LEU A 138 -21.32 11.01 15.08
CA LEU A 138 -20.33 10.60 14.10
C LEU A 138 -18.95 10.38 14.72
N ASN A 139 -18.54 11.26 15.63
CA ASN A 139 -17.29 11.12 16.37
C ASN A 139 -17.23 9.80 17.15
N GLY A 140 -18.32 9.41 17.81
CA GLY A 140 -18.40 8.13 18.52
C GLY A 140 -18.30 6.89 17.62
N LYS A 141 -18.55 7.03 16.30
CA LYS A 141 -18.43 5.93 15.33
C LYS A 141 -17.01 5.71 14.81
N VAL A 142 -16.12 6.69 14.92
CA VAL A 142 -14.75 6.61 14.40
C VAL A 142 -13.97 5.47 15.04
N GLY A 143 -14.05 5.31 16.36
CA GLY A 143 -13.40 4.19 17.06
C GLY A 143 -13.85 2.84 16.53
N GLY A 144 -15.16 2.63 16.39
CA GLY A 144 -15.70 1.39 15.82
C GLY A 144 -15.28 1.11 14.38
N LEU A 145 -14.99 2.15 13.57
CA LEU A 145 -14.41 1.96 12.24
C LEU A 145 -12.94 1.52 12.34
N VAL A 146 -12.17 2.09 13.27
CA VAL A 146 -10.78 1.67 13.51
C VAL A 146 -10.73 0.22 13.99
N ASP A 147 -11.59 -0.17 14.95
CA ASP A 147 -11.66 -1.54 15.44
C ASP A 147 -11.99 -2.53 14.31
N LYS A 148 -13.03 -2.25 13.51
CA LYS A 148 -13.43 -3.08 12.37
C LYS A 148 -12.29 -3.25 11.36
N LEU A 149 -11.54 -2.19 11.11
CA LEU A 149 -10.43 -2.20 10.16
C LEU A 149 -9.27 -3.05 10.69
N LEU A 150 -8.94 -2.93 11.98
CA LEU A 150 -7.86 -3.68 12.64
C LEU A 150 -8.20 -5.16 12.84
N GLU A 151 -9.49 -5.50 13.01
CA GLU A 151 -9.97 -6.88 13.08
C GLU A 151 -10.01 -7.58 11.71
N GLY A 152 -9.68 -6.87 10.63
CA GLY A 152 -9.76 -7.40 9.26
C GLY A 152 -11.20 -7.59 8.78
N SER A 153 -12.19 -7.02 9.49
CA SER A 153 -13.60 -7.07 9.10
C SER A 153 -13.98 -6.02 8.05
N GLY A 154 -12.98 -5.27 7.55
CA GLY A 154 -13.14 -4.37 6.42
C GLY A 154 -13.40 -5.16 5.13
N GLU A 155 -14.14 -4.58 4.18
CA GLU A 155 -14.01 -4.99 2.80
C GLU A 155 -12.53 -4.83 2.45
N VAL A 156 -11.84 -5.95 2.27
CA VAL A 156 -10.57 -5.94 1.55
C VAL A 156 -10.98 -5.37 0.20
N LEU A 157 -10.61 -4.13 -0.04
CA LEU A 157 -10.64 -3.61 -1.38
C LEU A 157 -9.49 -4.33 -2.06
N GLU A 158 -9.73 -5.60 -2.42
CA GLU A 158 -8.98 -6.17 -3.50
C GLU A 158 -8.96 -5.08 -4.57
N LEU A 159 -7.81 -4.80 -5.13
CA LEU A 159 -7.65 -3.83 -6.22
C LEU A 159 -8.61 -4.12 -7.39
N SER A 160 -9.40 -5.20 -7.30
CA SER A 160 -10.39 -5.70 -8.24
C SER A 160 -11.77 -4.99 -8.24
N ASN A 161 -12.12 -4.15 -7.26
CA ASN A 161 -13.52 -3.70 -7.10
C ASN A 161 -13.82 -2.22 -7.38
N ILE A 162 -12.95 -1.51 -8.13
CA ILE A 162 -13.37 -0.26 -8.79
C ILE A 162 -13.73 -0.58 -10.24
N VAL A 163 -14.75 -1.41 -10.43
CA VAL A 163 -15.30 -1.67 -11.75
C VAL A 163 -16.30 -0.58 -12.10
N ASN A 164 -15.90 0.34 -12.97
CA ASN A 164 -16.84 1.05 -13.79
C ASN A 164 -17.61 0.02 -14.62
N LYS A 165 -18.94 0.05 -14.50
CA LYS A 165 -19.92 -0.85 -15.10
C LYS A 165 -19.79 -0.88 -16.64
N GLY A 166 -18.87 -1.71 -17.16
CA GLY A 166 -18.58 -1.85 -18.59
C GLY A 166 -17.48 -2.84 -18.94
N ASP A 167 -16.52 -3.07 -18.03
CA ASP A 167 -15.43 -4.00 -18.23
C ASP A 167 -15.67 -5.25 -17.36
N SER A 168 -15.43 -6.45 -17.91
CA SER A 168 -15.61 -7.71 -17.18
C SER A 168 -14.34 -8.00 -16.35
N THR A 169 -14.51 -8.42 -15.10
CA THR A 169 -13.44 -9.07 -14.35
C THR A 169 -13.38 -10.55 -14.70
N GLY A 170 -12.19 -11.12 -14.68
CA GLY A 170 -12.03 -12.53 -15.04
C GLY A 170 -10.62 -13.04 -14.83
N VAL A 171 -10.40 -14.25 -15.32
CA VAL A 171 -9.13 -14.96 -15.26
C VAL A 171 -8.59 -15.17 -16.66
N LEU A 172 -7.32 -14.83 -16.87
CA LEU A 172 -6.58 -15.14 -18.07
C LEU A 172 -5.27 -15.85 -17.70
N PHE A 173 -4.77 -16.64 -18.62
CA PHE A 173 -3.47 -17.32 -18.49
C PHE A 173 -2.49 -16.78 -19.55
N ARG A 174 -1.25 -16.58 -19.16
CA ARG A 174 -0.18 -16.21 -20.09
C ARG A 174 0.46 -17.49 -20.61
N ILE A 175 0.12 -17.87 -21.83
CA ILE A 175 0.56 -19.10 -22.49
C ILE A 175 1.58 -18.81 -23.59
N LYS A 176 2.45 -19.76 -23.90
CA LYS A 176 3.43 -19.63 -24.97
C LYS A 176 2.97 -20.41 -26.18
N ILE A 177 2.71 -19.72 -27.30
CA ILE A 177 2.32 -20.28 -28.59
C ILE A 177 3.35 -19.81 -29.62
N ASP A 178 3.97 -20.73 -30.36
CA ASP A 178 4.98 -20.43 -31.38
C ASP A 178 6.11 -19.51 -30.85
N ASN A 179 6.54 -19.76 -29.63
CA ASN A 179 7.54 -18.99 -28.89
C ASN A 179 7.16 -17.56 -28.52
N GLU A 180 5.90 -17.16 -28.73
CA GLU A 180 5.34 -15.88 -28.34
C GLU A 180 4.40 -16.02 -27.13
N TRP A 181 4.44 -15.06 -26.21
CA TRP A 181 3.51 -15.01 -25.07
C TRP A 181 2.17 -14.42 -25.52
N LYS A 182 1.08 -15.16 -25.25
CA LYS A 182 -0.30 -14.75 -25.55
C LYS A 182 -1.19 -14.92 -24.33
N TRP A 183 -2.26 -14.11 -24.26
CA TRP A 183 -3.29 -14.25 -23.25
C TRP A 183 -4.37 -15.23 -23.74
N SER A 184 -4.86 -16.07 -22.82
CA SER A 184 -5.86 -17.10 -23.08
C SER A 184 -6.79 -17.29 -21.87
N GLU A 185 -8.07 -17.53 -22.14
CA GLU A 185 -9.04 -17.93 -21.10
C GLU A 185 -8.83 -19.38 -20.64
N VAL A 186 -8.06 -20.15 -21.36
CA VAL A 186 -7.74 -21.54 -21.03
C VAL A 186 -6.26 -21.68 -20.74
N GLY A 187 -5.93 -22.26 -19.57
CA GLY A 187 -4.55 -22.51 -19.17
C GLY A 187 -4.47 -23.38 -17.92
N ASN A 188 -3.25 -23.80 -17.60
CA ASN A 188 -2.95 -24.59 -16.40
C ASN A 188 -2.16 -23.73 -15.41
N TYR A 189 -2.72 -23.41 -14.25
CA TYR A 189 -2.09 -22.57 -13.24
C TYR A 189 -0.75 -23.10 -12.71
N LYS A 190 -0.47 -24.40 -12.86
CA LYS A 190 0.82 -25.01 -12.50
C LYS A 190 1.92 -24.76 -13.54
N GLU A 191 1.54 -24.44 -14.75
CA GLU A 191 2.46 -24.26 -15.89
C GLU A 191 2.47 -22.84 -16.41
N ASN A 192 1.35 -22.13 -16.27
CA ASN A 192 1.12 -20.83 -16.87
C ASN A 192 0.90 -19.77 -15.80
N PRO A 193 1.52 -18.60 -15.91
CA PRO A 193 1.13 -17.45 -15.12
C PRO A 193 -0.36 -17.14 -15.26
N LYS A 194 -1.03 -16.91 -14.13
CA LYS A 194 -2.46 -16.62 -14.03
C LYS A 194 -2.66 -15.14 -13.71
N TYR A 195 -3.46 -14.48 -14.53
CA TYR A 195 -3.97 -13.14 -14.30
C TYR A 195 -5.38 -13.21 -13.73
N GLU A 196 -5.65 -12.38 -12.73
CA GLU A 196 -6.98 -12.16 -12.16
C GLU A 196 -7.21 -10.65 -12.06
N GLY A 197 -8.23 -10.13 -12.73
CA GLY A 197 -8.49 -8.69 -12.74
C GLY A 197 -9.42 -8.25 -13.87
N GLU A 198 -9.36 -6.95 -14.19
CA GLU A 198 -10.16 -6.34 -15.22
C GLU A 198 -9.69 -6.78 -16.63
N ILE A 199 -10.65 -7.14 -17.47
CA ILE A 199 -10.40 -7.65 -18.83
C ILE A 199 -11.17 -6.80 -19.83
N LYS A 200 -10.47 -6.37 -20.89
CA LYS A 200 -11.05 -5.67 -22.03
C LYS A 200 -10.53 -6.24 -23.34
N ASN A 201 -11.44 -6.61 -24.23
CA ASN A 201 -11.09 -7.25 -25.51
C ASN A 201 -10.19 -8.50 -25.32
N SER A 202 -10.51 -9.35 -24.36
CA SER A 202 -9.75 -10.57 -24.01
C SER A 202 -8.29 -10.32 -23.58
N LEU A 203 -7.97 -9.11 -23.11
CA LEU A 203 -6.66 -8.72 -22.60
C LEU A 203 -6.77 -8.10 -21.22
N PRO A 204 -5.77 -8.31 -20.32
CA PRO A 204 -5.64 -7.53 -19.09
C PRO A 204 -5.71 -6.03 -19.36
N SER A 205 -6.58 -5.34 -18.64
CA SER A 205 -6.78 -3.88 -18.77
C SER A 205 -7.39 -3.36 -17.48
N GLY A 206 -6.92 -2.24 -16.96
CA GLY A 206 -7.30 -1.74 -15.64
C GLY A 206 -6.48 -2.40 -14.54
N LYS A 207 -7.07 -2.74 -13.40
CA LYS A 207 -6.35 -3.32 -12.27
C LYS A 207 -6.39 -4.85 -12.27
N GLY A 208 -5.28 -5.47 -11.88
CA GLY A 208 -5.22 -6.92 -11.78
C GLY A 208 -3.89 -7.47 -11.30
N VAL A 209 -3.94 -8.72 -10.87
CA VAL A 209 -2.84 -9.46 -10.27
C VAL A 209 -2.38 -10.56 -11.23
N LEU A 210 -1.08 -10.64 -11.48
CA LEU A 210 -0.43 -11.76 -12.13
C LEU A 210 0.23 -12.64 -11.07
N SER A 211 -0.07 -13.91 -11.05
CA SER A 211 0.53 -14.90 -10.17
C SER A 211 1.12 -16.07 -10.94
N HIS A 212 2.11 -16.75 -10.36
CA HIS A 212 2.65 -17.99 -10.89
C HIS A 212 3.04 -18.91 -9.74
N LEU A 213 2.55 -20.18 -9.75
CA LEU A 213 2.75 -21.15 -8.68
C LEU A 213 2.41 -20.57 -7.30
N ASP A 214 1.21 -19.96 -7.19
CA ASP A 214 0.66 -19.33 -5.99
C ASP A 214 1.51 -18.18 -5.40
N LYS A 215 2.46 -17.66 -6.16
CA LYS A 215 3.22 -16.45 -5.82
C LYS A 215 2.80 -15.30 -6.69
N ILE A 216 2.53 -14.16 -6.08
CA ILE A 216 2.28 -12.92 -6.82
C ILE A 216 3.57 -12.53 -7.54
N VAL A 217 3.45 -12.21 -8.82
CA VAL A 217 4.51 -11.71 -9.68
C VAL A 217 4.36 -10.20 -9.90
N TYR A 218 3.12 -9.77 -10.11
CA TYR A 218 2.78 -8.36 -10.31
C TYR A 218 1.37 -8.08 -9.79
N ASP A 219 1.21 -6.96 -9.10
CA ASP A 219 -0.07 -6.41 -8.68
C ASP A 219 -0.11 -4.93 -9.07
N GLY A 220 -1.02 -4.55 -9.97
CA GLY A 220 -1.04 -3.17 -10.45
C GLY A 220 -1.92 -2.96 -11.68
N GLU A 221 -1.59 -1.90 -12.41
CA GLU A 221 -2.33 -1.43 -13.57
C GLU A 221 -1.88 -2.12 -14.87
N TRP A 222 -2.85 -2.33 -15.76
CA TRP A 222 -2.68 -3.01 -17.02
C TRP A 222 -3.30 -2.23 -18.17
N VAL A 223 -2.62 -2.20 -19.29
CA VAL A 223 -3.15 -1.61 -20.53
C VAL A 223 -2.89 -2.59 -21.69
N LYS A 224 -3.96 -3.09 -22.30
CA LYS A 224 -3.89 -3.98 -23.50
C LYS A 224 -2.96 -5.18 -23.33
N GLY A 225 -2.98 -5.79 -22.14
CA GLY A 225 -2.20 -6.99 -21.83
C GLY A 225 -0.77 -6.75 -21.33
N GLU A 226 -0.36 -5.49 -21.20
CA GLU A 226 0.95 -5.10 -20.68
C GLU A 226 0.83 -4.44 -19.32
N MET A 227 1.80 -4.69 -18.42
CA MET A 227 1.93 -4.01 -17.14
C MET A 227 2.26 -2.54 -17.40
N GLN A 228 1.43 -1.65 -16.87
CA GLN A 228 1.52 -0.21 -17.14
C GLN A 228 1.04 0.57 -15.91
N GLY A 229 1.54 1.81 -15.73
CA GLY A 229 1.13 2.65 -14.60
C GLY A 229 1.69 2.16 -13.28
N MET A 230 0.92 2.31 -12.21
CA MET A 230 1.38 1.99 -10.86
C MET A 230 1.22 0.52 -10.52
N GLY A 231 2.25 -0.04 -9.85
CA GLY A 231 2.17 -1.44 -9.42
C GLY A 231 3.33 -1.90 -8.56
N ILE A 232 3.21 -3.14 -8.12
CA ILE A 232 4.23 -3.84 -7.34
C ILE A 232 4.71 -5.05 -8.13
N ASN A 233 6.00 -5.10 -8.45
CA ASN A 233 6.66 -6.27 -9.00
C ASN A 233 7.33 -7.06 -7.88
N TYR A 234 7.12 -8.37 -7.84
CA TYR A 234 7.76 -9.28 -6.91
C TYR A 234 8.75 -10.17 -7.64
N TYR A 235 9.97 -10.27 -7.13
CA TYR A 235 11.05 -11.02 -7.76
C TYR A 235 11.36 -12.31 -7.03
N GLY A 236 11.78 -13.33 -7.77
CA GLY A 236 12.04 -14.67 -7.23
C GLY A 236 13.13 -14.73 -6.16
N ASN A 237 14.01 -13.73 -6.10
CA ASN A 237 15.05 -13.60 -5.07
C ASN A 237 14.58 -12.93 -3.77
N GLY A 238 13.27 -12.58 -3.66
CA GLY A 238 12.69 -11.91 -2.50
C GLY A 238 12.72 -10.37 -2.57
N GLY A 239 13.30 -9.79 -3.62
CA GLY A 239 13.20 -8.36 -3.87
C GLY A 239 11.82 -7.97 -4.39
N LYS A 240 11.46 -6.69 -4.26
CA LYS A 240 10.23 -6.13 -4.83
C LYS A 240 10.46 -4.69 -5.28
N TYR A 241 9.75 -4.31 -6.33
CA TYR A 241 9.67 -2.91 -6.78
C TYR A 241 8.26 -2.39 -6.57
N PHE A 242 8.15 -1.19 -6.10
CA PHE A 242 6.92 -0.45 -5.98
C PHE A 242 7.07 0.90 -6.68
N GLY A 243 6.25 1.19 -7.69
CA GLY A 243 6.38 2.42 -8.46
C GLY A 243 5.73 2.33 -9.84
N GLU A 244 6.10 3.28 -10.69
CA GLU A 244 5.64 3.33 -12.07
C GLU A 244 6.27 2.24 -12.92
N ILE A 245 5.47 1.64 -13.78
CA ILE A 245 5.87 0.61 -14.73
C ILE A 245 5.38 1.02 -16.13
N LYS A 246 6.24 0.87 -17.10
CA LYS A 246 5.94 1.15 -18.49
C LYS A 246 6.33 -0.03 -19.37
N ASN A 247 5.34 -0.65 -20.00
CA ASN A 247 5.54 -1.85 -20.84
C ASN A 247 6.30 -2.97 -20.08
N GLY A 248 5.98 -3.19 -18.81
CA GLY A 248 6.63 -4.20 -17.98
C GLY A 248 8.02 -3.85 -17.44
N ILE A 249 8.53 -2.64 -17.69
CA ILE A 249 9.85 -2.15 -17.27
C ILE A 249 9.67 -1.08 -16.21
N LEU A 250 10.60 -1.02 -15.24
CA LEU A 250 10.58 0.00 -14.18
C LEU A 250 10.82 1.37 -14.79
N HIS A 251 9.91 2.29 -14.49
CA HIS A 251 9.91 3.63 -15.05
C HIS A 251 9.46 4.64 -13.97
N GLY A 252 9.71 5.95 -14.20
CA GLY A 252 9.23 7.00 -13.33
C GLY A 252 9.68 6.86 -11.88
N ILE A 253 8.88 7.40 -10.96
CA ILE A 253 9.18 7.37 -9.53
C ILE A 253 8.84 6.00 -8.93
N GLY A 254 9.79 5.46 -8.15
CA GLY A 254 9.58 4.19 -7.47
C GLY A 254 10.65 3.84 -6.45
N THR A 255 10.40 2.75 -5.73
CA THR A 255 11.32 2.19 -4.74
C THR A 255 11.54 0.71 -5.02
N PHE A 256 12.80 0.33 -5.14
CA PHE A 256 13.19 -1.08 -5.21
C PHE A 256 13.70 -1.53 -3.84
N TYR A 257 13.11 -2.57 -3.29
CA TYR A 257 13.51 -3.22 -2.05
C TYR A 257 14.28 -4.50 -2.37
N TYR A 258 15.48 -4.64 -1.81
CA TYR A 258 16.26 -5.87 -1.88
C TYR A 258 15.76 -6.88 -0.83
N SER A 259 16.16 -8.14 -0.98
CA SER A 259 15.81 -9.22 -0.03
C SER A 259 16.36 -9.02 1.39
N ASP A 260 17.38 -8.20 1.56
CA ASP A 260 17.98 -7.82 2.85
C ASP A 260 17.29 -6.60 3.50
N ASN A 261 16.16 -6.13 2.93
CA ASN A 261 15.41 -4.92 3.28
C ASN A 261 16.15 -3.60 3.02
N THR A 262 17.31 -3.61 2.37
CA THR A 262 17.87 -2.38 1.81
C THR A 262 17.04 -1.91 0.63
N LYS A 263 17.07 -0.62 0.31
CA LYS A 263 16.26 -0.07 -0.77
C LYS A 263 16.97 1.03 -1.56
N ILE A 264 16.55 1.15 -2.81
CA ILE A 264 16.89 2.27 -3.70
C ILE A 264 15.57 2.92 -4.10
N THR A 265 15.52 4.22 -3.93
CA THR A 265 14.41 5.07 -4.28
C THR A 265 14.86 6.14 -5.26
N GLY A 266 14.05 6.45 -6.25
CA GLY A 266 14.38 7.48 -7.23
C GLY A 266 13.57 7.39 -8.52
N ASN A 267 14.01 8.14 -9.53
CA ASN A 267 13.43 8.11 -10.86
C ASN A 267 14.09 7.00 -11.69
N PHE A 268 13.32 5.99 -12.02
CA PHE A 268 13.74 4.85 -12.85
C PHE A 268 13.48 5.17 -14.32
N ILE A 269 14.49 5.10 -15.16
CA ILE A 269 14.38 5.38 -16.58
C ILE A 269 14.65 4.10 -17.35
N ASP A 270 13.57 3.41 -17.74
CA ASP A 270 13.61 2.17 -18.53
C ASP A 270 14.59 1.12 -17.94
N VAL A 271 14.53 0.93 -16.63
CA VAL A 271 15.44 0.02 -15.92
C VAL A 271 14.92 -1.41 -16.02
N ASP A 272 15.71 -2.28 -16.65
CA ASP A 272 15.48 -3.72 -16.58
C ASP A 272 15.79 -4.19 -15.13
N PRO A 273 14.82 -4.79 -14.43
CA PRO A 273 15.01 -5.28 -13.07
C PRO A 273 16.22 -6.21 -12.91
N GLY A 274 16.55 -6.98 -13.95
CA GLY A 274 17.72 -7.86 -13.95
C GLY A 274 19.04 -7.12 -13.72
N THR A 275 19.12 -5.85 -14.10
CA THR A 275 20.33 -5.02 -13.89
C THR A 275 20.51 -4.56 -12.45
N LEU A 276 19.43 -4.44 -11.68
CA LEU A 276 19.48 -4.05 -10.27
C LEU A 276 20.09 -5.13 -9.37
N PHE A 277 19.98 -6.40 -9.79
CA PHE A 277 20.58 -7.51 -9.04
C PHE A 277 22.10 -7.60 -9.21
N LEU A 278 22.66 -7.03 -10.28
CA LEU A 278 24.09 -7.00 -10.54
C LEU A 278 24.83 -5.89 -9.79
N SER A 279 24.09 -4.90 -9.25
CA SER A 279 24.63 -3.75 -8.53
C SER A 279 24.58 -3.88 -7.01
N SER A 280 24.14 -5.01 -6.47
CA SER A 280 24.22 -5.29 -5.04
C SER A 280 25.69 -5.43 -4.62
N PRO A 281 26.15 -4.77 -3.52
CA PRO A 281 27.54 -4.77 -3.11
C PRO A 281 28.13 -6.15 -2.79
N ASP A 282 27.33 -7.18 -2.68
CA ASP A 282 27.74 -8.56 -2.38
C ASP A 282 28.13 -9.41 -3.62
N PHE A 283 28.19 -8.78 -4.80
CA PHE A 283 28.59 -9.43 -6.07
C PHE A 283 29.83 -8.77 -6.72
N ILE A 284 30.78 -8.29 -5.92
CA ILE A 284 32.14 -7.98 -6.37
C ILE A 284 33.13 -8.88 -5.66
#